data_4850a85e4ccc4e0c331e53a22fcb849e
#
_entry.id   4850a85e4ccc4e0c331e53a22fcb849e
#
_cell.length_a   1.000
_cell.length_b   1.000
_cell.length_c   1.000
_cell.angle_alpha   90.00
_cell.angle_beta   90.00
_cell.angle_gamma   90.00
#
_symmetry.space_group_name_H-M   'P 1'
#
loop_
_entity.id
_entity.type
_entity.pdbx_description
1 polymer ?
#
loop_
_entity_poly.entity_id
_entity_poly.type
_entity_poly.pdbx_seq_one_letter_code
_entity_poly.pdbx_strand_id
1 'polypeptide(L)'
;MPKRLFAVLLLICLSLSGPVRAQEAAAPFDGDLQRLAEILGALHYLRGICGSNEGAKWRNETQALIDAETPSGERRARMIAAFNRGYNGFQQTYRTCTPAALVAIRRYIDEGSKISRDLTARYAN
;
A
#
# COMPACT_ATOMS: atom_id res chain seq x y z
N MET A 1 55.48 19.35 -14.78
CA MET A 1 54.46 20.02 -15.58
C MET A 1 53.12 19.92 -14.86
N PRO A 2 52.82 20.83 -13.94
CA PRO A 2 51.63 20.69 -13.07
C PRO A 2 50.28 20.88 -13.80
N LYS A 3 50.25 21.51 -14.97
CA LYS A 3 49.04 21.81 -15.71
C LYS A 3 48.34 20.57 -16.30
N ARG A 4 49.04 19.49 -16.57
CA ARG A 4 48.46 18.26 -17.11
C ARG A 4 47.91 17.34 -16.01
N LEU A 5 48.40 17.43 -14.80
CA LEU A 5 47.88 16.70 -13.64
C LEU A 5 46.53 17.25 -13.17
N PHE A 6 46.33 18.59 -13.25
CA PHE A 6 45.06 19.22 -12.90
C PHE A 6 43.92 18.87 -13.86
N ALA A 7 44.22 18.73 -15.15
CA ALA A 7 43.21 18.37 -16.17
C ALA A 7 42.73 16.92 -16.01
N VAL A 8 43.59 16.01 -15.57
CA VAL A 8 43.23 14.60 -15.34
C VAL A 8 42.40 14.44 -14.05
N LEU A 9 42.70 15.24 -13.02
CA LEU A 9 41.91 15.22 -11.78
C LEU A 9 40.46 15.77 -11.99
N LEU A 10 40.31 16.78 -12.86
CA LEU A 10 38.99 17.37 -13.14
C LEU A 10 38.09 16.42 -13.96
N LEU A 11 38.69 15.57 -14.79
CA LEU A 11 37.96 14.59 -15.61
C LEU A 11 37.47 13.39 -14.79
N ILE A 12 38.12 13.06 -13.68
CA ILE A 12 37.75 11.94 -12.81
C ILE A 12 36.56 12.29 -11.93
N CYS A 13 36.34 13.57 -11.60
CA CYS A 13 35.19 14.00 -10.78
C CYS A 13 33.87 14.02 -11.53
N LEU A 14 33.87 14.02 -12.87
CA LEU A 14 32.61 14.02 -13.65
C LEU A 14 32.03 12.63 -13.88
N SER A 15 32.72 11.55 -13.59
CA SER A 15 32.26 10.18 -13.85
C SER A 15 31.53 9.52 -12.68
N LEU A 16 31.32 10.23 -11.56
CA LEU A 16 30.63 9.71 -10.38
C LEU A 16 29.17 10.16 -10.25
N SER A 17 28.66 10.88 -11.25
CA SER A 17 27.21 11.19 -11.31
C SER A 17 26.45 9.97 -11.82
N GLY A 18 26.25 8.99 -10.96
CA GLY A 18 25.28 7.94 -11.23
C GLY A 18 23.87 8.54 -11.42
N PRO A 19 22.99 7.86 -12.18
CA PRO A 19 21.64 8.35 -12.36
C PRO A 19 20.96 8.45 -10.99
N VAL A 20 20.65 9.67 -10.56
CA VAL A 20 19.81 9.91 -9.39
C VAL A 20 18.41 9.43 -9.79
N ARG A 21 17.98 8.27 -9.28
CA ARG A 21 16.58 7.85 -9.40
C ARG A 21 15.73 8.84 -8.61
N ALA A 22 14.90 9.59 -9.34
CA ALA A 22 13.87 10.39 -8.70
C ALA A 22 12.95 9.44 -7.92
N GLN A 23 12.81 9.66 -6.61
CA GLN A 23 11.83 8.93 -5.81
C GLN A 23 10.43 9.33 -6.30
N GLU A 24 9.55 8.33 -6.44
CA GLU A 24 8.15 8.56 -6.76
C GLU A 24 7.51 9.38 -5.64
N ALA A 25 6.94 10.54 -5.99
CA ALA A 25 6.28 11.41 -5.02
C ALA A 25 5.00 10.78 -4.51
N ALA A 26 4.78 10.83 -3.19
CA ALA A 26 3.54 10.42 -2.58
C ALA A 26 2.38 11.32 -3.06
N ALA A 27 1.23 10.72 -3.36
CA ALA A 27 0.00 11.46 -3.63
C ALA A 27 -0.66 11.90 -2.32
N PRO A 28 -1.43 13.02 -2.31
CA PRO A 28 -2.07 13.53 -1.10
C PRO A 28 -3.07 12.54 -0.49
N PHE A 29 -3.59 11.60 -1.27
CA PHE A 29 -4.52 10.56 -0.85
C PHE A 29 -3.86 9.21 -0.52
N ASP A 30 -2.54 9.10 -0.55
CA ASP A 30 -1.85 7.83 -0.33
C ASP A 30 -2.06 7.26 1.09
N GLY A 31 -2.18 8.13 2.10
CA GLY A 31 -2.51 7.69 3.45
C GLY A 31 -3.85 6.97 3.52
N ASP A 32 -4.87 7.51 2.88
CA ASP A 32 -6.20 6.91 2.80
C ASP A 32 -6.21 5.63 1.97
N LEU A 33 -5.48 5.59 0.86
CA LEU A 33 -5.31 4.37 0.06
C LEU A 33 -4.64 3.26 0.85
N GLN A 34 -3.58 3.56 1.59
CA GLN A 34 -2.90 2.58 2.43
C GLN A 34 -3.80 2.07 3.55
N ARG A 35 -4.57 2.98 4.18
CA ARG A 35 -5.55 2.57 5.19
C ARG A 35 -6.64 1.68 4.60
N LEU A 36 -7.13 1.99 3.41
CA LEU A 36 -8.10 1.15 2.69
C LEU A 36 -7.51 -0.24 2.39
N ALA A 37 -6.28 -0.31 1.91
CA ALA A 37 -5.60 -1.58 1.66
C ALA A 37 -5.44 -2.41 2.94
N GLU A 38 -5.10 -1.79 4.06
CA GLU A 38 -5.03 -2.45 5.37
C GLU A 38 -6.38 -3.01 5.81
N ILE A 39 -7.44 -2.25 5.65
CA ILE A 39 -8.82 -2.70 5.91
C ILE A 39 -9.19 -3.91 5.05
N LEU A 40 -8.86 -3.87 3.77
CA LEU A 40 -9.12 -4.99 2.85
C LEU A 40 -8.36 -6.25 3.25
N GLY A 41 -7.12 -6.11 3.73
CA GLY A 41 -6.34 -7.22 4.28
C GLY A 41 -6.97 -7.81 5.54
N ALA A 42 -7.41 -6.96 6.45
CA ALA A 42 -8.12 -7.36 7.67
C ALA A 42 -9.43 -8.10 7.34
N LEU A 43 -10.22 -7.57 6.42
CA LEU A 43 -11.46 -8.19 5.97
C LEU A 43 -11.23 -9.51 5.25
N HIS A 44 -10.18 -9.62 4.46
CA HIS A 44 -9.82 -10.88 3.81
C HIS A 44 -9.62 -12.00 4.84
N TYR A 45 -8.92 -11.72 5.92
CA TYR A 45 -8.73 -12.68 7.00
C TYR A 45 -10.01 -12.92 7.81
N LEU A 46 -10.62 -11.87 8.33
CA LEU A 46 -11.77 -11.97 9.24
C LEU A 46 -12.98 -12.62 8.59
N ARG A 47 -13.31 -12.25 7.36
CA ARG A 47 -14.40 -12.87 6.61
C ARG A 47 -14.15 -14.34 6.33
N GLY A 48 -12.87 -14.70 6.09
CA GLY A 48 -12.48 -16.10 5.91
C GLY A 48 -12.75 -16.96 7.15
N ILE A 49 -12.35 -16.51 8.34
CA ILE A 49 -12.57 -17.26 9.59
C ILE A 49 -14.03 -17.24 10.05
N CYS A 50 -14.82 -16.27 9.62
CA CYS A 50 -16.24 -16.17 9.97
C CYS A 50 -17.17 -16.88 8.97
N GLY A 51 -16.62 -17.77 8.12
CA GLY A 51 -17.41 -18.68 7.29
C GLY A 51 -18.03 -18.07 6.04
N SER A 52 -17.51 -16.93 5.56
CA SER A 52 -17.96 -16.37 4.29
C SER A 52 -17.41 -17.18 3.11
N ASN A 53 -18.19 -17.34 2.05
CA ASN A 53 -17.77 -17.96 0.80
C ASN A 53 -17.13 -16.95 -0.17
N GLU A 54 -16.55 -15.89 0.36
CA GLU A 54 -15.99 -14.81 -0.47
C GLU A 54 -14.60 -15.15 -1.04
N GLY A 55 -13.94 -16.18 -0.50
CA GLY A 55 -12.67 -16.69 -1.00
C GLY A 55 -11.63 -15.58 -1.20
N ALA A 56 -11.23 -15.38 -2.45
CA ALA A 56 -10.24 -14.39 -2.83
C ALA A 56 -10.82 -12.97 -3.08
N LYS A 57 -12.11 -12.71 -2.82
CA LYS A 57 -12.77 -11.44 -3.15
C LYS A 57 -11.97 -10.23 -2.65
N TRP A 58 -11.65 -10.19 -1.36
CA TRP A 58 -10.97 -9.04 -0.75
C TRP A 58 -9.54 -8.85 -1.27
N ARG A 59 -8.86 -9.95 -1.56
CA ARG A 59 -7.55 -9.94 -2.22
C ARG A 59 -7.66 -9.40 -3.66
N ASN A 60 -8.64 -9.85 -4.42
CA ASN A 60 -8.83 -9.43 -5.80
C ASN A 60 -9.25 -7.96 -5.89
N GLU A 61 -10.10 -7.47 -4.97
CA GLU A 61 -10.45 -6.05 -4.87
C GLU A 61 -9.23 -5.20 -4.56
N THR A 62 -8.37 -5.66 -3.66
CA THR A 62 -7.11 -4.97 -3.36
C THR A 62 -6.17 -4.97 -4.56
N GLN A 63 -6.06 -6.08 -5.26
CA GLN A 63 -5.23 -6.17 -6.45
C GLN A 63 -5.69 -5.19 -7.54
N ALA A 64 -6.99 -5.09 -7.76
CA ALA A 64 -7.58 -4.15 -8.71
C ALA A 64 -7.30 -2.69 -8.30
N LEU A 65 -7.44 -2.37 -7.00
CA LEU A 65 -7.11 -1.04 -6.48
C LEU A 65 -5.64 -0.69 -6.66
N ILE A 66 -4.75 -1.61 -6.31
CA ILE A 66 -3.30 -1.43 -6.46
C ILE A 66 -2.93 -1.22 -7.93
N ASP A 67 -3.45 -2.02 -8.83
CA ASP A 67 -3.16 -1.94 -10.26
C ASP A 67 -3.66 -0.62 -10.88
N ALA A 68 -4.79 -0.11 -10.41
CA ALA A 68 -5.36 1.15 -10.87
C ALA A 68 -4.62 2.38 -10.33
N GLU A 69 -4.29 2.39 -9.03
CA GLU A 69 -3.81 3.59 -8.32
C GLU A 69 -2.29 3.63 -8.16
N THR A 70 -1.66 2.47 -8.03
CA THR A 70 -0.22 2.35 -7.77
C THR A 70 0.40 1.22 -8.60
N PRO A 71 0.46 1.35 -9.94
CA PRO A 71 0.85 0.24 -10.82
C PRO A 71 2.29 -0.22 -10.63
N SER A 72 3.17 0.61 -10.07
CA SER A 72 4.59 0.28 -9.89
C SER A 72 5.24 1.10 -8.77
N GLY A 73 6.49 0.79 -8.45
CA GLY A 73 7.34 1.57 -7.56
C GLY A 73 7.03 1.43 -6.08
N GLU A 74 7.49 2.40 -5.29
CA GLU A 74 7.36 2.41 -3.82
C GLU A 74 5.91 2.55 -3.36
N ARG A 75 5.09 3.31 -4.07
CA ARG A 75 3.67 3.46 -3.75
C ARG A 75 2.97 2.09 -3.78
N ARG A 76 3.24 1.28 -4.82
CA ARG A 76 2.73 -0.09 -4.92
C ARG A 76 3.21 -0.96 -3.75
N ALA A 77 4.50 -0.90 -3.43
CA ALA A 77 5.07 -1.67 -2.33
C ALA A 77 4.41 -1.33 -0.98
N ARG A 78 4.11 -0.05 -0.73
CA ARG A 78 3.42 0.41 0.49
C ARG A 78 1.97 -0.09 0.56
N MET A 79 1.27 -0.13 -0.57
CA MET A 79 -0.09 -0.69 -0.64
C MET A 79 -0.12 -2.18 -0.30
N ILE A 80 0.81 -2.95 -0.88
CA ILE A 80 0.95 -4.39 -0.60
C ILE A 80 1.31 -4.61 0.88
N ALA A 81 2.25 -3.83 1.42
CA ALA A 81 2.63 -3.90 2.83
C ALA A 81 1.46 -3.57 3.76
N ALA A 82 0.63 -2.59 3.41
CA ALA A 82 -0.56 -2.22 4.18
C ALA A 82 -1.59 -3.37 4.22
N PHE A 83 -1.88 -3.99 3.08
CA PHE A 83 -2.75 -5.17 3.02
C PHE A 83 -2.23 -6.30 3.92
N ASN A 84 -0.95 -6.63 3.78
CA ASN A 84 -0.31 -7.68 4.58
C ASN A 84 -0.34 -7.37 6.07
N ARG A 85 -0.17 -6.10 6.45
CA ARG A 85 -0.26 -5.66 7.85
C ARG A 85 -1.66 -5.90 8.43
N GLY A 86 -2.70 -5.56 7.69
CA GLY A 86 -4.09 -5.81 8.09
C GLY A 86 -4.39 -7.30 8.24
N TYR A 87 -4.00 -8.10 7.26
CA TYR A 87 -4.17 -9.55 7.29
C TYR A 87 -3.43 -10.19 8.47
N ASN A 88 -2.13 -9.93 8.59
CA ASN A 88 -1.27 -10.55 9.59
C ASN A 88 -1.63 -10.11 11.02
N GLY A 89 -2.03 -8.86 11.20
CA GLY A 89 -2.43 -8.32 12.51
C GLY A 89 -3.62 -9.08 13.08
N PHE A 90 -4.64 -9.33 12.28
CA PHE A 90 -5.81 -10.09 12.73
C PHE A 90 -5.58 -11.60 12.79
N GLN A 91 -4.73 -12.14 11.93
CA GLN A 91 -4.33 -13.55 12.00
C GLN A 91 -3.65 -13.89 13.33
N GLN A 92 -2.89 -12.97 13.89
CA GLN A 92 -2.25 -13.13 15.20
C GLN A 92 -3.23 -12.99 16.37
N THR A 93 -4.29 -12.22 16.20
CA THR A 93 -5.25 -11.88 17.25
C THR A 93 -6.41 -12.87 17.32
N TYR A 94 -6.96 -13.27 16.19
CA TYR A 94 -8.13 -14.14 16.10
C TYR A 94 -7.82 -15.41 15.32
N ARG A 95 -8.02 -16.58 15.97
CA ARG A 95 -7.90 -17.89 15.31
C ARG A 95 -9.24 -18.45 14.88
N THR A 96 -10.31 -18.01 15.51
CA THR A 96 -11.69 -18.43 15.26
C THR A 96 -12.60 -17.21 15.17
N CYS A 97 -13.76 -17.40 14.57
CA CYS A 97 -14.78 -16.35 14.55
C CYS A 97 -15.37 -16.15 15.95
N THR A 98 -15.13 -14.97 16.51
CA THR A 98 -15.65 -14.56 17.82
C THR A 98 -16.64 -13.41 17.66
N PRO A 99 -17.45 -13.08 18.68
CA PRO A 99 -18.28 -11.87 18.65
C PRO A 99 -17.46 -10.60 18.38
N ALA A 100 -16.25 -10.50 18.93
CA ALA A 100 -15.34 -9.39 18.69
C ALA A 100 -14.88 -9.33 17.23
N ALA A 101 -14.61 -10.47 16.60
CA ALA A 101 -14.29 -10.54 15.17
C ALA A 101 -15.45 -10.03 14.31
N LEU A 102 -16.69 -10.38 14.63
CA LEU A 102 -17.87 -9.88 13.93
C LEU A 102 -18.06 -8.36 14.09
N VAL A 103 -17.76 -7.81 15.27
CA VAL A 103 -17.74 -6.35 15.49
C VAL A 103 -16.67 -5.69 14.64
N ALA A 104 -15.46 -6.26 14.60
CA ALA A 104 -14.36 -5.76 13.79
C ALA A 104 -14.72 -5.73 12.29
N ILE A 105 -15.35 -6.79 11.78
CA ILE A 105 -15.82 -6.85 10.38
C ILE A 105 -16.73 -5.66 10.09
N ARG A 106 -17.77 -5.42 10.89
CA ARG A 106 -18.71 -4.30 10.67
C ARG A 106 -18.00 -2.95 10.69
N ARG A 107 -17.15 -2.72 11.67
CA ARG A 107 -16.37 -1.47 11.79
C ARG A 107 -15.48 -1.23 10.58
N TYR A 108 -14.78 -2.24 10.10
CA TYR A 108 -13.91 -2.11 8.94
C TYR A 108 -14.67 -1.93 7.64
N ILE A 109 -15.82 -2.58 7.46
CA ILE A 109 -16.70 -2.33 6.32
C ILE A 109 -17.19 -0.87 6.32
N ASP A 110 -17.61 -0.35 7.46
CA ASP A 110 -18.09 1.03 7.58
C ASP A 110 -16.94 2.03 7.33
N GLU A 111 -15.77 1.81 7.92
CA GLU A 111 -14.61 2.68 7.71
C GLU A 111 -14.13 2.64 6.26
N GLY A 112 -13.99 1.46 5.68
CA GLY A 112 -13.57 1.30 4.29
C GLY A 112 -14.55 1.94 3.31
N SER A 113 -15.85 1.80 3.55
CA SER A 113 -16.89 2.46 2.75
C SER A 113 -16.80 3.97 2.84
N LYS A 114 -16.57 4.50 4.03
CA LYS A 114 -16.37 5.94 4.24
C LYS A 114 -15.15 6.47 3.50
N ILE A 115 -14.01 5.81 3.66
CA ILE A 115 -12.76 6.20 2.97
C ILE A 115 -12.98 6.19 1.46
N SER A 116 -13.61 5.16 0.91
CA SER A 116 -13.88 5.05 -0.53
C SER A 116 -14.75 6.19 -1.04
N ARG A 117 -15.80 6.55 -0.30
CA ARG A 117 -16.65 7.70 -0.65
C ARG A 117 -15.90 9.01 -0.58
N ASP A 118 -15.10 9.21 0.46
CA ASP A 118 -14.34 10.44 0.65
C ASP A 118 -13.28 10.62 -0.46
N LEU A 119 -12.59 9.55 -0.85
CA LEU A 119 -11.64 9.54 -1.95
C LEU A 119 -12.32 9.88 -3.28
N THR A 120 -13.46 9.25 -3.57
CA THR A 120 -14.22 9.50 -4.79
C THR A 120 -14.71 10.96 -4.84
N ALA A 121 -15.22 11.48 -3.74
CA ALA A 121 -15.74 12.85 -3.67
C ALA A 121 -14.65 13.93 -3.84
N ARG A 122 -13.42 13.65 -3.36
CA ARG A 122 -12.33 14.64 -3.35
C ARG A 122 -11.46 14.59 -4.59
N TYR A 123 -11.22 13.41 -5.15
CA TYR A 123 -10.15 13.18 -6.13
C TYR A 123 -10.61 12.55 -7.44
N ALA A 124 -11.79 11.95 -7.51
CA ALA A 124 -12.35 11.45 -8.75
C ALA A 124 -13.10 12.57 -9.49
N ASN A 125 -12.72 12.80 -10.73
CA ASN A 125 -13.36 13.76 -11.63
C ASN A 125 -14.30 13.04 -12.59
#